data_59be80cd5f641656aff3d5ee92fea268
#
_entry.id   59be80cd5f641656aff3d5ee92fea268
#
_cell.length_a   1.000
_cell.length_b   1.000
_cell.length_c   1.000
_cell.angle_alpha   90.00
_cell.angle_beta   90.00
_cell.angle_gamma   90.00
#
_symmetry.space_group_name_H-M   'P 1'
#
loop_
_entity.id
_entity.type
_entity.pdbx_description
1 polymer ?
#
loop_
_entity_poly.entity_id
_entity_poly.type
_entity_poly.pdbx_seq_one_letter_code
_entity_poly.pdbx_strand_id
1 'polypeptide(L)'
;MNQGTSTAPQLGLGIIGAGGFATFLAGATASLPAVSLRAVTDVRADAARRLAEAHGARAIPSWPELLDDDAVDIVVVATTPDSHRSLARAALEAGKHVFCEKPLALRHAEARDLVATVERTGGVLVVDHVLRYNPLLRAIARLRGPLLGPVQRFCFENDASDEDLDPDHWFWDESRSGGIFVEHGVHFFDAAAMLLDDEATSVTAVAARRNGGPVDLVSATVVHGEDSLATHTHSFTHAHRCERQLMRLDCGTAEVRVEGWIPVIAEIDAWTDDAGLLVAEGLPDRAAELLHVDGFRLGPEAGIRVTMHRDHATSPARGRGMDLQLPHRVRVELTLGGHEAKAASYAESVRAAMTDLVGRIADGGAPASGVREGAAAVRVADAATRATRHGRSESLSVSPVPVP
;
A
#
# COMPACT_ATOMS: atom_id res chain seq x y z
N MET A 1 -25.85 34.61 -14.39
CA MET A 1 -25.58 34.34 -12.97
C MET A 1 -24.24 33.64 -12.91
N ASN A 2 -23.22 34.37 -12.47
CA ASN A 2 -21.84 33.87 -12.35
C ASN A 2 -21.80 32.91 -11.15
N GLN A 3 -21.67 31.63 -11.39
CA GLN A 3 -21.31 30.68 -10.36
C GLN A 3 -19.83 30.92 -10.05
N GLY A 4 -19.55 31.67 -9.01
CA GLY A 4 -18.24 31.81 -8.45
C GLY A 4 -17.76 30.43 -7.99
N THR A 5 -16.81 29.83 -8.71
CA THR A 5 -16.03 28.69 -8.23
C THR A 5 -15.26 29.16 -6.99
N SER A 6 -15.78 28.85 -5.82
CA SER A 6 -15.02 28.93 -4.57
C SER A 6 -13.89 27.88 -4.71
N THR A 7 -12.74 28.30 -5.20
CA THR A 7 -11.54 27.49 -5.13
C THR A 7 -11.06 27.52 -3.69
N ALA A 8 -11.17 26.40 -2.96
CA ALA A 8 -10.49 26.23 -1.68
C ALA A 8 -9.01 26.63 -1.84
N PRO A 9 -8.40 27.27 -0.81
CA PRO A 9 -7.01 27.70 -0.89
C PRO A 9 -6.12 26.47 -1.19
N GLN A 10 -5.20 26.64 -2.12
CA GLN A 10 -4.23 25.61 -2.50
C GLN A 10 -3.25 25.39 -1.36
N LEU A 11 -3.12 24.14 -0.89
CA LEU A 11 -2.18 23.77 0.17
C LEU A 11 -0.74 23.73 -0.35
N GLY A 12 0.18 24.26 0.43
CA GLY A 12 1.60 24.27 0.13
C GLY A 12 2.27 22.95 0.54
N LEU A 13 3.00 22.32 -0.37
CA LEU A 13 3.82 21.15 -0.11
C LEU A 13 5.27 21.57 0.23
N GLY A 14 5.83 21.00 1.30
CA GLY A 14 7.26 21.01 1.58
C GLY A 14 7.79 19.59 1.49
N ILE A 15 8.87 19.35 0.74
CA ILE A 15 9.46 18.01 0.60
C ILE A 15 10.79 17.94 1.37
N ILE A 16 10.90 16.95 2.26
CA ILE A 16 12.14 16.58 2.95
C ILE A 16 12.68 15.29 2.30
N GLY A 17 13.84 15.38 1.66
CA GLY A 17 14.42 14.34 0.80
C GLY A 17 14.14 14.62 -0.68
N ALA A 18 15.16 14.68 -1.52
CA ALA A 18 15.07 14.96 -2.96
C ALA A 18 15.62 13.79 -3.79
N GLY A 19 15.28 12.57 -3.38
CA GLY A 19 15.62 11.33 -4.08
C GLY A 19 14.68 11.00 -5.24
N GLY A 20 14.80 9.78 -5.76
CA GLY A 20 13.99 9.30 -6.90
C GLY A 20 12.50 9.35 -6.60
N PHE A 21 12.07 8.86 -5.42
CA PHE A 21 10.66 8.88 -5.06
C PHE A 21 10.11 10.30 -4.91
N ALA A 22 10.85 11.22 -4.27
CA ALA A 22 10.43 12.62 -4.16
C ALA A 22 10.21 13.28 -5.52
N THR A 23 11.12 13.01 -6.48
CA THR A 23 10.98 13.48 -7.87
C THR A 23 9.75 12.89 -8.54
N PHE A 24 9.51 11.60 -8.35
CA PHE A 24 8.32 10.91 -8.88
C PHE A 24 7.03 11.48 -8.27
N LEU A 25 6.95 11.61 -6.94
CA LEU A 25 5.78 12.18 -6.25
C LEU A 25 5.49 13.61 -6.69
N ALA A 26 6.53 14.47 -6.78
CA ALA A 26 6.36 15.84 -7.24
C ALA A 26 5.76 15.89 -8.66
N GLY A 27 6.21 15.01 -9.56
CA GLY A 27 5.63 14.85 -10.91
C GLY A 27 4.18 14.35 -10.88
N ALA A 28 3.88 13.31 -10.09
CA ALA A 28 2.54 12.73 -9.97
C ALA A 28 1.51 13.72 -9.41
N THR A 29 1.93 14.59 -8.48
CA THR A 29 1.04 15.57 -7.83
C THR A 29 1.00 16.95 -8.52
N ALA A 30 1.89 17.24 -9.45
CA ALA A 30 1.98 18.55 -10.14
C ALA A 30 0.67 19.00 -10.81
N SER A 31 -0.16 18.03 -11.25
CA SER A 31 -1.46 18.34 -11.88
C SER A 31 -2.63 18.39 -10.90
N LEU A 32 -2.41 18.27 -9.58
CA LEU A 32 -3.44 18.41 -8.55
C LEU A 32 -3.67 19.90 -8.24
N PRO A 33 -4.84 20.47 -8.53
CA PRO A 33 -5.09 21.88 -8.26
C PRO A 33 -5.07 22.25 -6.78
N ALA A 34 -5.32 21.27 -5.92
CA ALA A 34 -5.42 21.45 -4.47
C ALA A 34 -4.07 21.62 -3.76
N VAL A 35 -2.96 21.27 -4.40
CA VAL A 35 -1.62 21.35 -3.80
C VAL A 35 -0.62 22.06 -4.71
N SER A 36 0.44 22.62 -4.13
CA SER A 36 1.54 23.24 -4.88
C SER A 36 2.85 23.06 -4.13
N LEU A 37 3.88 22.59 -4.81
CA LEU A 37 5.22 22.48 -4.23
C LEU A 37 5.77 23.87 -3.93
N ARG A 38 6.12 24.15 -2.67
CA ARG A 38 6.62 25.44 -2.17
C ARG A 38 8.09 25.38 -1.80
N ALA A 39 8.51 24.28 -1.18
CA ALA A 39 9.83 24.15 -0.59
C ALA A 39 10.37 22.74 -0.73
N VAL A 40 11.68 22.60 -0.91
CA VAL A 40 12.38 21.31 -0.94
C VAL A 40 13.65 21.43 -0.12
N THR A 41 13.94 20.44 0.71
CA THR A 41 15.23 20.31 1.42
C THR A 41 15.79 18.89 1.26
N ASP A 42 17.09 18.76 1.20
CA ASP A 42 17.83 17.50 1.19
C ASP A 42 19.23 17.74 1.79
N VAL A 43 19.83 16.73 2.38
CA VAL A 43 21.22 16.79 2.84
C VAL A 43 22.20 17.08 1.70
N ARG A 44 21.82 16.73 0.48
CA ARG A 44 22.50 17.11 -0.76
C ARG A 44 21.82 18.36 -1.34
N ALA A 45 22.37 19.52 -1.04
CA ALA A 45 21.80 20.81 -1.46
C ALA A 45 21.59 20.93 -2.99
N ASP A 46 22.40 20.26 -3.80
CA ASP A 46 22.26 20.24 -5.26
C ASP A 46 21.03 19.42 -5.70
N ALA A 47 20.68 18.34 -5.00
CA ALA A 47 19.47 17.57 -5.28
C ALA A 47 18.21 18.38 -4.93
N ALA A 48 18.21 19.06 -3.78
CA ALA A 48 17.12 19.96 -3.40
C ALA A 48 16.91 21.08 -4.43
N ARG A 49 18.01 21.72 -4.89
CA ARG A 49 17.91 22.78 -5.93
C ARG A 49 17.32 22.25 -7.23
N ARG A 50 17.81 21.12 -7.74
CA ARG A 50 17.29 20.53 -9.00
C ARG A 50 15.79 20.26 -8.94
N LEU A 51 15.32 19.64 -7.85
CA LEU A 51 13.92 19.34 -7.69
C LEU A 51 13.07 20.60 -7.52
N ALA A 52 13.54 21.56 -6.73
CA ALA A 52 12.85 22.85 -6.54
C ALA A 52 12.74 23.65 -7.86
N GLU A 53 13.82 23.77 -8.62
CA GLU A 53 13.83 24.47 -9.91
C GLU A 53 12.89 23.83 -10.93
N ALA A 54 12.85 22.49 -11.01
CA ALA A 54 11.96 21.76 -11.91
C ALA A 54 10.46 22.04 -11.69
N HIS A 55 10.09 22.46 -10.48
CA HIS A 55 8.70 22.72 -10.08
C HIS A 55 8.43 24.17 -9.66
N GLY A 56 9.37 25.10 -9.85
CA GLY A 56 9.21 26.51 -9.48
C GLY A 56 9.11 26.73 -7.96
N ALA A 57 9.71 25.84 -7.17
CA ALA A 57 9.72 25.90 -5.72
C ALA A 57 11.06 26.48 -5.19
N ARG A 58 11.16 26.65 -3.88
CA ARG A 58 12.37 27.12 -3.20
C ARG A 58 13.18 25.94 -2.64
N ALA A 59 14.50 25.96 -2.82
CA ALA A 59 15.39 25.07 -2.08
C ALA A 59 15.68 25.71 -0.71
N ILE A 60 15.36 24.97 0.36
CA ILE A 60 15.54 25.40 1.75
C ILE A 60 16.77 24.69 2.33
N PRO A 61 17.63 25.40 3.09
CA PRO A 61 18.90 24.83 3.57
C PRO A 61 18.73 23.64 4.52
N SER A 62 17.66 23.65 5.34
CA SER A 62 17.44 22.61 6.34
C SER A 62 15.96 22.31 6.55
N TRP A 63 15.66 21.10 7.04
CA TRP A 63 14.29 20.72 7.34
C TRP A 63 13.64 21.51 8.51
N PRO A 64 14.34 21.99 9.56
CA PRO A 64 13.72 22.88 10.54
C PRO A 64 13.23 24.19 9.92
N GLU A 65 14.04 24.81 9.04
CA GLU A 65 13.62 26.02 8.33
C GLU A 65 12.43 25.77 7.40
N LEU A 66 12.31 24.54 6.81
CA LEU A 66 11.14 24.18 6.01
C LEU A 66 9.88 24.04 6.90
N LEU A 67 10.00 23.54 8.14
CA LEU A 67 8.88 23.44 9.07
C LEU A 67 8.41 24.81 9.57
N ASP A 68 9.31 25.79 9.69
CA ASP A 68 9.02 27.16 10.08
C ASP A 68 8.39 27.99 8.93
N ASP A 69 8.31 27.46 7.74
CA ASP A 69 7.78 28.15 6.57
C ASP A 69 6.24 28.14 6.58
N ASP A 70 5.64 29.33 6.71
CA ASP A 70 4.19 29.53 6.69
C ASP A 70 3.54 29.18 5.33
N ALA A 71 4.32 29.08 4.26
CA ALA A 71 3.82 28.67 2.95
C ALA A 71 3.72 27.14 2.79
N VAL A 72 4.13 26.37 3.80
CA VAL A 72 4.06 24.90 3.84
C VAL A 72 2.96 24.46 4.78
N ASP A 73 1.98 23.76 4.26
CA ASP A 73 0.86 23.15 5.02
C ASP A 73 1.06 21.65 5.22
N ILE A 74 1.62 20.98 4.20
CA ILE A 74 1.86 19.54 4.14
C ILE A 74 3.35 19.28 3.96
N VAL A 75 3.92 18.44 4.82
CA VAL A 75 5.29 17.95 4.71
C VAL A 75 5.30 16.55 4.11
N VAL A 76 5.98 16.39 2.99
CA VAL A 76 6.30 15.08 2.41
C VAL A 76 7.62 14.60 2.98
N VAL A 77 7.62 13.47 3.67
CA VAL A 77 8.82 12.80 4.17
C VAL A 77 9.20 11.71 3.19
N ALA A 78 10.26 11.94 2.40
CA ALA A 78 10.74 11.07 1.32
C ALA A 78 12.25 10.80 1.44
N THR A 79 12.67 10.48 2.64
CA THR A 79 14.05 10.19 3.04
C THR A 79 14.30 8.68 3.16
N THR A 80 15.39 8.25 3.78
CA THR A 80 15.58 6.86 4.18
C THR A 80 14.73 6.52 5.42
N PRO A 81 14.27 5.27 5.57
CA PRO A 81 13.30 4.85 6.60
C PRO A 81 13.67 5.19 8.05
N ASP A 82 14.96 5.18 8.36
CA ASP A 82 15.50 5.49 9.70
C ASP A 82 15.17 6.91 10.21
N SER A 83 14.86 7.82 9.29
CA SER A 83 14.51 9.21 9.64
C SER A 83 12.99 9.51 9.60
N HIS A 84 12.16 8.62 9.05
CA HIS A 84 10.73 8.86 8.86
C HIS A 84 10.01 9.24 10.16
N ARG A 85 10.21 8.44 11.23
CA ARG A 85 9.57 8.72 12.53
C ARG A 85 9.92 10.10 13.06
N SER A 86 11.20 10.48 13.04
CA SER A 86 11.65 11.75 13.63
C SER A 86 11.15 12.96 12.84
N LEU A 87 11.20 12.90 11.52
CA LEU A 87 10.75 13.97 10.62
C LEU A 87 9.23 14.12 10.60
N ALA A 88 8.48 13.01 10.52
CA ALA A 88 7.02 13.04 10.57
C ALA A 88 6.52 13.60 11.91
N ARG A 89 7.13 13.18 13.02
CA ARG A 89 6.81 13.71 14.34
C ARG A 89 7.08 15.21 14.43
N ALA A 90 8.26 15.67 14.02
CA ALA A 90 8.61 17.08 14.04
C ALA A 90 7.64 17.93 13.19
N ALA A 91 7.25 17.44 12.01
CA ALA A 91 6.28 18.11 11.16
C ALA A 91 4.90 18.22 11.82
N LEU A 92 4.39 17.13 12.41
CA LEU A 92 3.13 17.15 13.16
C LEU A 92 3.17 18.10 14.38
N GLU A 93 4.28 18.11 15.12
CA GLU A 93 4.49 19.01 16.28
C GLU A 93 4.62 20.48 15.87
N ALA A 94 5.08 20.75 14.63
CA ALA A 94 5.07 22.09 14.02
C ALA A 94 3.69 22.49 13.44
N GLY A 95 2.65 21.65 13.64
CA GLY A 95 1.29 21.93 13.15
C GLY A 95 1.09 21.64 11.67
N LYS A 96 2.03 20.95 11.01
CA LYS A 96 1.90 20.55 9.61
C LYS A 96 1.21 19.19 9.48
N HIS A 97 0.52 18.94 8.34
CA HIS A 97 0.07 17.62 7.93
C HIS A 97 1.19 16.86 7.26
N VAL A 98 1.11 15.54 7.19
CA VAL A 98 2.23 14.71 6.71
C VAL A 98 1.79 13.72 5.64
N PHE A 99 2.54 13.66 4.55
CA PHE A 99 2.60 12.54 3.63
C PHE A 99 3.93 11.82 3.87
N CYS A 100 3.89 10.60 4.38
CA CYS A 100 5.10 9.86 4.76
C CYS A 100 5.32 8.68 3.80
N GLU A 101 6.51 8.60 3.22
CA GLU A 101 6.94 7.38 2.55
C GLU A 101 6.93 6.18 3.51
N LYS A 102 6.73 5.00 2.94
CA LYS A 102 6.81 3.76 3.70
C LYS A 102 8.29 3.34 3.94
N PRO A 103 8.56 2.58 4.97
CA PRO A 103 7.70 2.27 6.11
C PRO A 103 7.48 3.50 7.00
N LEU A 104 6.36 3.53 7.71
CA LEU A 104 6.07 4.64 8.65
C LEU A 104 7.19 4.83 9.69
N ALA A 105 7.80 3.73 10.12
CA ALA A 105 8.93 3.69 11.05
C ALA A 105 9.63 2.33 10.96
N LEU A 106 10.82 2.17 11.55
CA LEU A 106 11.55 0.91 11.57
C LEU A 106 11.02 -0.11 12.58
N ARG A 107 10.40 0.38 13.66
CA ARG A 107 9.93 -0.43 14.80
C ARG A 107 8.49 -0.11 15.14
N HIS A 108 7.76 -1.12 15.60
CA HIS A 108 6.38 -0.92 16.04
C HIS A 108 6.23 0.12 17.16
N ALA A 109 7.16 0.16 18.11
CA ALA A 109 7.14 1.17 19.19
C ALA A 109 7.23 2.61 18.65
N GLU A 110 8.03 2.84 17.61
CA GLU A 110 8.17 4.13 16.93
C GLU A 110 6.90 4.51 16.14
N ALA A 111 6.29 3.53 15.47
CA ALA A 111 5.03 3.74 14.76
C ALA A 111 3.89 4.09 15.75
N ARG A 112 3.85 3.45 16.94
CA ARG A 112 2.91 3.80 18.01
C ARG A 112 3.11 5.22 18.54
N ASP A 113 4.35 5.69 18.64
CA ASP A 113 4.64 7.08 19.02
C ASP A 113 4.05 8.07 18.00
N LEU A 114 4.10 7.75 16.71
CA LEU A 114 3.45 8.57 15.68
C LEU A 114 1.93 8.53 15.76
N VAL A 115 1.32 7.38 16.08
CA VAL A 115 -0.14 7.30 16.35
C VAL A 115 -0.52 8.26 17.48
N ALA A 116 0.19 8.20 18.62
CA ALA A 116 -0.04 9.09 19.74
C ALA A 116 0.22 10.57 19.39
N THR A 117 1.19 10.84 18.51
CA THR A 117 1.49 12.20 18.05
C THR A 117 0.35 12.75 17.20
N VAL A 118 -0.18 12.00 16.25
CA VAL A 118 -1.35 12.37 15.43
C VAL A 118 -2.56 12.66 16.34
N GLU A 119 -2.83 11.78 17.31
CA GLU A 119 -3.94 11.95 18.23
C GLU A 119 -3.80 13.23 19.10
N ARG A 120 -2.59 13.57 19.51
CA ARG A 120 -2.29 14.75 20.32
C ARG A 120 -2.31 16.05 19.53
N THR A 121 -1.80 16.05 18.29
CA THR A 121 -1.68 17.26 17.48
C THR A 121 -2.93 17.54 16.64
N GLY A 122 -3.74 16.52 16.36
CA GLY A 122 -4.87 16.61 15.42
C GLY A 122 -4.44 16.72 13.96
N GLY A 123 -3.13 16.54 13.66
CA GLY A 123 -2.61 16.54 12.31
C GLY A 123 -3.09 15.32 11.52
N VAL A 124 -3.19 15.44 10.20
CA VAL A 124 -3.48 14.30 9.30
C VAL A 124 -2.18 13.74 8.80
N LEU A 125 -2.03 12.40 8.88
CA LEU A 125 -0.88 11.69 8.32
C LEU A 125 -1.35 10.57 7.39
N VAL A 126 -0.86 10.57 6.15
CA VAL A 126 -1.01 9.49 5.17
C VAL A 126 0.33 8.79 4.99
N VAL A 127 0.31 7.46 4.99
CA VAL A 127 1.47 6.62 4.64
C VAL A 127 1.32 6.16 3.20
N ASP A 128 2.40 6.16 2.42
CA ASP A 128 2.38 5.80 1.00
C ASP A 128 2.25 4.29 0.77
N HIS A 129 1.19 3.68 1.32
CA HIS A 129 0.78 2.33 0.96
C HIS A 129 -0.06 2.37 -0.33
N VAL A 130 0.61 2.56 -1.45
CA VAL A 130 0.00 2.78 -2.78
C VAL A 130 -1.00 1.71 -3.20
N LEU A 131 -0.84 0.48 -2.70
CA LEU A 131 -1.75 -0.63 -3.00
C LEU A 131 -3.16 -0.39 -2.46
N ARG A 132 -3.33 0.39 -1.39
CA ARG A 132 -4.65 0.80 -0.89
C ARG A 132 -5.41 1.72 -1.84
N TYR A 133 -4.69 2.37 -2.75
CA TYR A 133 -5.26 3.28 -3.76
C TYR A 133 -5.28 2.66 -5.16
N ASN A 134 -4.93 1.37 -5.28
CA ASN A 134 -5.02 0.66 -6.56
C ASN A 134 -6.47 0.23 -6.83
N PRO A 135 -7.08 0.63 -7.98
CA PRO A 135 -8.46 0.32 -8.31
C PRO A 135 -8.80 -1.17 -8.34
N LEU A 136 -7.86 -2.03 -8.78
CA LEU A 136 -8.10 -3.47 -8.87
C LEU A 136 -8.22 -4.09 -7.48
N LEU A 137 -7.32 -3.76 -6.56
CA LEU A 137 -7.35 -4.26 -5.18
C LEU A 137 -8.58 -3.75 -4.44
N ARG A 138 -8.99 -2.49 -4.68
CA ARG A 138 -10.23 -1.93 -4.14
C ARG A 138 -11.46 -2.63 -4.69
N ALA A 139 -11.49 -2.93 -5.99
CA ALA A 139 -12.59 -3.70 -6.61
C ALA A 139 -12.66 -5.13 -6.02
N ILE A 140 -11.54 -5.83 -5.89
CA ILE A 140 -11.47 -7.15 -5.26
C ILE A 140 -12.02 -7.10 -3.82
N ALA A 141 -11.62 -6.12 -3.02
CA ALA A 141 -12.14 -5.93 -1.67
C ALA A 141 -13.67 -5.72 -1.65
N ARG A 142 -14.23 -4.97 -2.60
CA ARG A 142 -15.68 -4.76 -2.76
C ARG A 142 -16.43 -6.03 -3.19
N LEU A 143 -15.76 -6.94 -3.91
CA LEU A 143 -16.35 -8.18 -4.42
C LEU A 143 -16.31 -9.34 -3.41
N ARG A 144 -15.66 -9.20 -2.24
CA ARG A 144 -15.56 -10.25 -1.22
C ARG A 144 -16.91 -10.82 -0.80
N GLY A 145 -17.88 -9.98 -0.47
CA GLY A 145 -19.22 -10.44 -0.09
C GLY A 145 -20.04 -10.94 -1.27
N PRO A 146 -20.20 -10.13 -2.33
CA PRO A 146 -21.15 -10.43 -3.40
C PRO A 146 -20.77 -11.60 -4.31
N LEU A 147 -19.46 -11.87 -4.52
CA LEU A 147 -19.00 -12.87 -5.49
C LEU A 147 -17.97 -13.85 -4.92
N LEU A 148 -17.01 -13.36 -4.13
CA LEU A 148 -15.86 -14.17 -3.71
C LEU A 148 -16.12 -14.94 -2.42
N GLY A 149 -17.01 -14.46 -1.55
CA GLY A 149 -17.09 -14.92 -0.16
C GLY A 149 -15.88 -14.47 0.68
N PRO A 150 -15.70 -15.03 1.88
CA PRO A 150 -14.58 -14.68 2.75
C PRO A 150 -13.25 -15.16 2.16
N VAL A 151 -12.24 -14.31 2.22
CA VAL A 151 -10.87 -14.70 1.84
C VAL A 151 -10.28 -15.55 2.96
N GLN A 152 -9.89 -16.78 2.65
CA GLN A 152 -9.33 -17.74 3.61
C GLN A 152 -7.81 -17.72 3.62
N ARG A 153 -7.20 -17.41 2.47
CA ARG A 153 -5.76 -17.35 2.32
C ARG A 153 -5.34 -16.25 1.36
N PHE A 154 -4.34 -15.49 1.78
CA PHE A 154 -3.58 -14.58 0.94
C PHE A 154 -2.18 -15.12 0.74
N CYS A 155 -1.67 -15.11 -0.49
CA CYS A 155 -0.28 -15.45 -0.79
C CYS A 155 0.35 -14.32 -1.59
N PHE A 156 1.56 -13.92 -1.20
CA PHE A 156 2.39 -13.01 -1.97
C PHE A 156 3.78 -13.58 -2.18
N GLU A 157 4.22 -13.58 -3.42
CA GLU A 157 5.57 -13.97 -3.83
C GLU A 157 6.21 -12.82 -4.60
N ASN A 158 7.37 -12.37 -4.13
CA ASN A 158 8.22 -11.40 -4.80
C ASN A 158 9.55 -12.06 -5.16
N ASP A 159 9.72 -12.34 -6.43
CA ASP A 159 10.98 -12.81 -7.01
C ASP A 159 11.60 -11.63 -7.75
N ALA A 160 12.36 -10.80 -7.03
CA ALA A 160 12.97 -9.58 -7.56
C ALA A 160 14.48 -9.74 -7.82
N SER A 161 15.00 -8.84 -8.63
CA SER A 161 16.43 -8.65 -8.84
C SER A 161 17.02 -7.74 -7.75
N ASP A 162 18.30 -7.89 -7.54
CA ASP A 162 19.14 -6.98 -6.74
C ASP A 162 20.03 -6.08 -7.62
N GLU A 163 19.74 -5.96 -8.93
CA GLU A 163 20.60 -5.25 -9.87
C GLU A 163 20.83 -3.77 -9.54
N ASP A 164 19.85 -3.11 -8.91
CA ASP A 164 19.93 -1.73 -8.45
C ASP A 164 20.32 -1.60 -6.97
N LEU A 165 20.69 -2.70 -6.31
CA LEU A 165 21.00 -2.79 -4.88
C LEU A 165 22.46 -3.23 -4.69
N ASP A 166 23.41 -2.32 -4.90
CA ASP A 166 24.80 -2.58 -4.63
C ASP A 166 25.04 -3.18 -3.22
N PRO A 167 26.10 -3.96 -2.99
CA PRO A 167 26.33 -4.62 -1.70
C PRO A 167 26.39 -3.69 -0.49
N ASP A 168 26.74 -2.41 -0.68
CA ASP A 168 26.78 -1.35 0.33
C ASP A 168 25.56 -0.43 0.31
N HIS A 169 24.52 -0.78 -0.48
CA HIS A 169 23.28 -0.01 -0.51
C HIS A 169 22.57 -0.06 0.86
N TRP A 170 22.04 1.08 1.29
CA TRP A 170 21.38 1.23 2.59
C TRP A 170 20.23 0.22 2.85
N PHE A 171 19.65 -0.33 1.79
CA PHE A 171 18.62 -1.35 1.86
C PHE A 171 19.05 -2.59 2.65
N TRP A 172 20.32 -2.99 2.53
CA TRP A 172 20.89 -4.14 3.23
C TRP A 172 21.27 -3.86 4.69
N ASP A 173 21.35 -2.58 5.08
CA ASP A 173 21.61 -2.17 6.46
C ASP A 173 20.31 -2.11 7.26
N GLU A 174 20.07 -3.11 8.10
CA GLU A 174 18.88 -3.18 8.95
C GLU A 174 18.73 -1.99 9.91
N SER A 175 19.79 -1.28 10.25
CA SER A 175 19.70 -0.09 11.08
C SER A 175 19.06 1.08 10.35
N ARG A 176 19.08 1.07 9.03
CA ARG A 176 18.53 2.09 8.14
C ARG A 176 17.21 1.66 7.48
N SER A 177 17.12 0.39 7.07
CA SER A 177 15.96 -0.16 6.35
C SER A 177 14.95 -0.87 7.26
N GLY A 178 15.38 -1.38 8.40
CA GLY A 178 14.60 -2.29 9.25
C GLY A 178 14.60 -3.73 8.74
N GLY A 179 15.28 -4.03 7.61
CA GLY A 179 15.30 -5.30 6.91
C GLY A 179 14.16 -5.45 5.90
N ILE A 180 14.20 -6.52 5.09
CA ILE A 180 13.33 -6.73 3.94
C ILE A 180 11.83 -6.67 4.32
N PHE A 181 11.42 -7.25 5.45
CA PHE A 181 10.02 -7.19 5.85
C PHE A 181 9.56 -5.76 6.16
N VAL A 182 10.40 -4.95 6.77
CA VAL A 182 10.08 -3.57 7.15
C VAL A 182 10.15 -2.65 5.94
N GLU A 183 11.22 -2.72 5.15
CA GLU A 183 11.39 -1.86 3.99
C GLU A 183 10.43 -2.22 2.85
N HIS A 184 10.38 -3.49 2.46
CA HIS A 184 9.61 -3.96 1.32
C HIS A 184 8.30 -4.63 1.71
N GLY A 185 8.33 -5.51 2.72
CA GLY A 185 7.17 -6.33 3.12
C GLY A 185 5.96 -5.55 3.58
N VAL A 186 6.14 -4.34 4.16
CA VAL A 186 5.04 -3.52 4.69
C VAL A 186 3.94 -3.25 3.68
N HIS A 187 4.24 -3.08 2.40
CA HIS A 187 3.24 -2.89 1.35
C HIS A 187 2.26 -4.08 1.27
N PHE A 188 2.78 -5.28 1.42
CA PHE A 188 2.04 -6.52 1.21
C PHE A 188 1.39 -7.02 2.50
N PHE A 189 1.96 -6.73 3.66
CA PHE A 189 1.27 -6.90 4.94
C PHE A 189 0.06 -5.99 5.04
N ASP A 190 0.19 -4.75 4.58
CA ASP A 190 -0.91 -3.80 4.50
C ASP A 190 -1.99 -4.24 3.50
N ALA A 191 -1.59 -4.68 2.29
CA ALA A 191 -2.52 -5.19 1.29
C ALA A 191 -3.26 -6.45 1.78
N ALA A 192 -2.57 -7.37 2.47
CA ALA A 192 -3.19 -8.55 3.07
C ALA A 192 -4.24 -8.16 4.12
N ALA A 193 -3.92 -7.23 5.03
CA ALA A 193 -4.87 -6.76 6.04
C ALA A 193 -6.12 -6.12 5.40
N MET A 194 -5.96 -5.34 4.33
CA MET A 194 -7.06 -4.74 3.58
C MET A 194 -7.93 -5.81 2.89
N LEU A 195 -7.31 -6.83 2.27
CA LEU A 195 -8.02 -7.85 1.47
C LEU A 195 -8.62 -8.96 2.33
N LEU A 196 -8.02 -9.32 3.45
CA LEU A 196 -8.57 -10.25 4.44
C LEU A 196 -9.63 -9.58 5.33
N ASP A 197 -9.53 -8.26 5.55
CA ASP A 197 -10.40 -7.47 6.42
C ASP A 197 -10.37 -7.94 7.88
N ASP A 198 -9.18 -8.35 8.33
CA ASP A 198 -8.99 -8.86 9.67
C ASP A 198 -7.59 -8.52 10.20
N GLU A 199 -7.47 -8.43 11.51
CA GLU A 199 -6.21 -8.08 12.15
C GLU A 199 -5.25 -9.28 12.22
N ALA A 200 -3.96 -9.01 12.01
CA ALA A 200 -2.90 -9.99 12.22
C ALA A 200 -2.76 -10.30 13.73
N THR A 201 -2.77 -11.59 14.10
CA THR A 201 -2.72 -12.08 15.49
C THR A 201 -1.40 -12.76 15.84
N SER A 202 -0.72 -13.37 14.87
CA SER A 202 0.62 -13.96 15.06
C SER A 202 1.39 -14.04 13.76
N VAL A 203 2.72 -14.13 13.86
CA VAL A 203 3.60 -14.31 12.70
C VAL A 203 4.73 -15.28 13.02
N THR A 204 5.03 -16.14 12.04
CA THR A 204 6.23 -16.99 12.01
C THR A 204 7.02 -16.66 10.77
N ALA A 205 8.34 -16.54 10.86
CA ALA A 205 9.16 -16.17 9.73
C ALA A 205 10.54 -16.85 9.75
N VAL A 206 11.10 -16.99 8.54
CA VAL A 206 12.43 -17.51 8.29
C VAL A 206 13.19 -16.60 7.33
N ALA A 207 14.52 -16.68 7.38
CA ALA A 207 15.40 -15.90 6.50
C ALA A 207 16.52 -16.79 5.97
N ALA A 208 16.96 -16.48 4.76
CA ALA A 208 18.13 -17.11 4.13
C ALA A 208 19.02 -16.02 3.51
N ARG A 209 20.26 -16.40 3.19
CA ARG A 209 21.25 -15.53 2.57
C ARG A 209 22.12 -16.32 1.60
N ARG A 210 22.42 -15.74 0.46
CA ARG A 210 23.35 -16.35 -0.50
C ARG A 210 24.79 -16.11 -0.10
N ASN A 211 25.62 -17.13 -0.21
CA ASN A 211 27.09 -17.04 -0.13
C ASN A 211 27.63 -16.25 1.08
N GLY A 212 26.92 -16.24 2.22
CA GLY A 212 27.31 -15.48 3.41
C GLY A 212 27.12 -13.96 3.32
N GLY A 213 26.45 -13.47 2.28
CA GLY A 213 26.08 -12.07 2.09
C GLY A 213 24.96 -11.58 3.04
N PRO A 214 24.30 -10.46 2.75
CA PRO A 214 23.15 -10.00 3.51
C PRO A 214 22.00 -11.01 3.44
N VAL A 215 20.98 -10.86 4.29
CA VAL A 215 19.71 -11.57 4.14
C VAL A 215 19.05 -11.06 2.86
N ASP A 216 18.79 -11.95 1.91
CA ASP A 216 18.26 -11.63 0.58
C ASP A 216 17.01 -12.44 0.21
N LEU A 217 16.59 -13.33 1.11
CA LEU A 217 15.36 -14.11 0.99
C LEU A 217 14.72 -14.26 2.36
N VAL A 218 13.47 -13.84 2.48
CA VAL A 218 12.67 -13.99 3.70
C VAL A 218 11.29 -14.53 3.37
N SER A 219 10.74 -15.34 4.28
CA SER A 219 9.37 -15.83 4.17
C SER A 219 8.67 -15.75 5.52
N ALA A 220 7.40 -15.32 5.52
CA ALA A 220 6.56 -15.22 6.70
C ALA A 220 5.19 -15.84 6.47
N THR A 221 4.64 -16.45 7.55
CA THR A 221 3.23 -16.83 7.64
C THR A 221 2.59 -16.02 8.76
N VAL A 222 1.53 -15.30 8.44
CA VAL A 222 0.77 -14.44 9.34
C VAL A 222 -0.63 -15.03 9.52
N VAL A 223 -1.08 -15.18 10.75
CA VAL A 223 -2.47 -15.53 11.08
C VAL A 223 -3.26 -14.23 11.20
N HIS A 224 -4.39 -14.14 10.52
CA HIS A 224 -5.34 -13.04 10.64
C HIS A 224 -6.62 -13.56 11.29
N GLY A 225 -7.07 -12.90 12.34
CA GLY A 225 -8.19 -13.38 13.17
C GLY A 225 -7.97 -14.80 13.66
N GLU A 226 -8.99 -15.64 13.48
CA GLU A 226 -8.95 -17.08 13.82
C GLU A 226 -8.94 -17.96 12.55
N ASP A 227 -9.37 -17.44 11.39
CA ASP A 227 -9.77 -18.24 10.23
C ASP A 227 -8.91 -18.03 8.98
N SER A 228 -8.04 -17.02 8.94
CA SER A 228 -7.33 -16.64 7.72
C SER A 228 -5.81 -16.67 7.87
N LEU A 229 -5.14 -17.04 6.78
CA LEU A 229 -3.68 -17.08 6.70
C LEU A 229 -3.16 -16.19 5.56
N ALA A 230 -2.09 -15.45 5.83
CA ALA A 230 -1.31 -14.79 4.80
C ALA A 230 0.11 -15.37 4.76
N THR A 231 0.60 -15.69 3.56
CA THR A 231 2.00 -16.09 3.34
C THR A 231 2.68 -15.06 2.46
N HIS A 232 3.89 -14.67 2.86
CA HIS A 232 4.68 -13.66 2.18
C HIS A 232 6.09 -14.17 1.97
N THR A 233 6.54 -14.18 0.72
CA THR A 233 7.93 -14.49 0.37
C THR A 233 8.51 -13.31 -0.39
N HIS A 234 9.65 -12.81 0.07
CA HIS A 234 10.38 -11.72 -0.56
C HIS A 234 11.80 -12.18 -0.85
N SER A 235 12.10 -12.30 -2.13
CA SER A 235 13.38 -12.73 -2.67
C SER A 235 13.97 -11.61 -3.53
N PHE A 236 15.23 -11.29 -3.29
CA PHE A 236 16.06 -10.41 -4.12
C PHE A 236 17.22 -11.20 -4.72
N THR A 237 16.90 -12.41 -5.26
CA THR A 237 17.90 -13.38 -5.71
C THR A 237 17.81 -13.68 -7.20
N HIS A 238 16.88 -13.05 -7.92
CA HIS A 238 16.60 -13.32 -9.32
C HIS A 238 17.37 -12.37 -10.24
N ALA A 239 17.63 -12.80 -11.47
CA ALA A 239 18.05 -11.88 -12.51
C ALA A 239 16.85 -11.07 -13.00
N HIS A 240 17.03 -9.80 -13.39
CA HIS A 240 15.94 -8.88 -13.72
C HIS A 240 14.94 -9.44 -14.76
N ARG A 241 15.42 -10.26 -15.71
CA ARG A 241 14.54 -10.92 -16.72
C ARG A 241 13.68 -12.07 -16.16
N CYS A 242 13.93 -12.47 -14.93
CA CYS A 242 13.22 -13.54 -14.24
C CYS A 242 12.37 -13.01 -13.08
N GLU A 243 12.22 -11.69 -12.99
CA GLU A 243 11.41 -11.07 -11.96
C GLU A 243 9.94 -11.45 -12.11
N ARG A 244 9.32 -11.71 -10.97
CA ARG A 244 7.91 -12.04 -10.88
C ARG A 244 7.36 -11.58 -9.54
N GLN A 245 6.22 -10.93 -9.57
CA GLN A 245 5.44 -10.67 -8.36
C GLN A 245 4.03 -11.20 -8.58
N LEU A 246 3.55 -11.98 -7.63
CA LEU A 246 2.25 -12.62 -7.69
C LEU A 246 1.53 -12.50 -6.34
N MET A 247 0.31 -11.97 -6.35
CA MET A 247 -0.64 -12.10 -5.25
C MET A 247 -1.71 -13.12 -5.64
N ARG A 248 -2.10 -13.96 -4.70
CA ARG A 248 -3.21 -14.90 -4.87
C ARG A 248 -4.08 -14.91 -3.62
N LEU A 249 -5.41 -14.91 -3.83
CA LEU A 249 -6.39 -15.06 -2.78
C LEU A 249 -7.21 -16.32 -3.03
N ASP A 250 -7.37 -17.15 -2.01
CA ASP A 250 -8.25 -18.30 -2.01
C ASP A 250 -9.48 -17.99 -1.15
N CYS A 251 -10.67 -18.13 -1.73
CA CYS A 251 -11.93 -17.75 -1.13
C CYS A 251 -12.91 -18.94 -0.97
N GLY A 252 -12.42 -20.16 -0.99
CA GLY A 252 -13.20 -21.38 -0.87
C GLY A 252 -13.89 -21.80 -2.17
N THR A 253 -14.63 -20.91 -2.82
CA THR A 253 -15.29 -21.16 -4.12
C THR A 253 -14.71 -20.32 -5.25
N ALA A 254 -13.74 -19.46 -4.95
CA ALA A 254 -13.09 -18.59 -5.92
C ALA A 254 -11.58 -18.48 -5.66
N GLU A 255 -10.82 -18.27 -6.72
CA GLU A 255 -9.42 -17.86 -6.69
C GLU A 255 -9.28 -16.49 -7.36
N VAL A 256 -8.47 -15.61 -6.77
CA VAL A 256 -8.07 -14.35 -7.39
C VAL A 256 -6.56 -14.38 -7.61
N ARG A 257 -6.11 -13.98 -8.80
CA ARG A 257 -4.70 -13.82 -9.17
C ARG A 257 -4.45 -12.39 -9.60
N VAL A 258 -3.37 -11.80 -9.06
CA VAL A 258 -2.98 -10.43 -9.35
C VAL A 258 -1.50 -10.41 -9.64
N GLU A 259 -1.10 -9.96 -10.82
CA GLU A 259 0.29 -9.94 -11.26
C GLU A 259 0.91 -8.54 -11.10
N GLY A 260 2.20 -8.53 -10.73
CA GLY A 260 3.00 -7.33 -10.53
C GLY A 260 2.81 -6.68 -9.15
N TRP A 261 3.83 -5.95 -8.70
CA TRP A 261 3.77 -5.24 -7.42
C TRP A 261 2.89 -3.97 -7.50
N ILE A 262 2.78 -3.34 -8.67
CA ILE A 262 1.71 -2.39 -9.01
C ILE A 262 0.77 -3.11 -9.97
N PRO A 263 -0.38 -3.59 -9.48
CA PRO A 263 -1.30 -4.36 -10.29
C PRO A 263 -1.97 -3.52 -11.38
N VAL A 264 -2.00 -4.07 -12.58
CA VAL A 264 -2.74 -3.53 -13.73
C VAL A 264 -3.70 -4.55 -14.34
N ILE A 265 -3.54 -5.83 -13.97
CA ILE A 265 -4.43 -6.93 -14.36
C ILE A 265 -4.69 -7.80 -13.13
N ALA A 266 -5.95 -8.20 -12.96
CA ALA A 266 -6.37 -9.18 -11.97
C ALA A 266 -7.38 -10.13 -12.59
N GLU A 267 -7.27 -11.41 -12.27
CA GLU A 267 -8.16 -12.47 -12.73
C GLU A 267 -8.88 -13.12 -11.55
N ILE A 268 -10.17 -13.35 -11.69
CA ILE A 268 -11.01 -14.08 -10.75
C ILE A 268 -11.55 -15.32 -11.48
N ASP A 269 -11.40 -16.50 -10.88
CA ASP A 269 -12.04 -17.75 -11.32
C ASP A 269 -12.92 -18.25 -10.17
N ALA A 270 -14.23 -18.19 -10.35
CA ALA A 270 -15.19 -18.49 -9.29
C ALA A 270 -16.24 -19.49 -9.74
N TRP A 271 -16.62 -20.39 -8.80
CA TRP A 271 -17.81 -21.20 -8.89
C TRP A 271 -18.89 -20.58 -8.01
N THR A 272 -20.10 -20.41 -8.57
CA THR A 272 -21.17 -19.66 -7.91
C THR A 272 -22.55 -20.22 -8.21
N ASP A 273 -23.52 -19.77 -7.42
CA ASP A 273 -24.95 -19.99 -7.63
C ASP A 273 -25.57 -18.95 -8.58
N ASP A 274 -26.90 -18.99 -8.73
CA ASP A 274 -27.63 -18.04 -9.58
C ASP A 274 -27.49 -16.58 -9.10
N ALA A 275 -27.36 -16.35 -7.80
CA ALA A 275 -27.19 -15.01 -7.25
C ALA A 275 -25.80 -14.41 -7.60
N GLY A 276 -24.75 -15.19 -7.43
CA GLY A 276 -23.41 -14.77 -7.82
C GLY A 276 -23.22 -14.66 -9.33
N LEU A 277 -23.93 -15.49 -10.14
CA LEU A 277 -23.96 -15.34 -11.58
C LEU A 277 -24.55 -13.97 -11.96
N LEU A 278 -25.68 -13.59 -11.37
CA LEU A 278 -26.32 -12.30 -11.63
C LEU A 278 -25.40 -11.12 -11.25
N VAL A 279 -24.66 -11.24 -10.15
CA VAL A 279 -23.62 -10.25 -9.78
C VAL A 279 -22.58 -10.17 -10.87
N ALA A 280 -22.03 -11.30 -11.33
CA ALA A 280 -20.98 -11.33 -12.35
C ALA A 280 -21.47 -10.73 -13.68
N GLU A 281 -22.69 -11.03 -14.11
CA GLU A 281 -23.31 -10.47 -15.34
C GLU A 281 -23.37 -8.94 -15.31
N GLY A 282 -23.58 -8.33 -14.15
CA GLY A 282 -23.65 -6.87 -13.99
C GLY A 282 -22.29 -6.16 -13.85
N LEU A 283 -21.17 -6.88 -13.70
CA LEU A 283 -19.87 -6.25 -13.46
C LEU A 283 -19.38 -5.33 -14.60
N PRO A 284 -19.51 -5.69 -15.89
CA PRO A 284 -19.05 -4.83 -16.97
C PRO A 284 -19.72 -3.44 -16.97
N ASP A 285 -21.04 -3.39 -16.73
CA ASP A 285 -21.81 -2.15 -16.70
C ASP A 285 -21.47 -1.28 -15.47
N ARG A 286 -20.96 -1.90 -14.41
CA ARG A 286 -20.55 -1.24 -13.16
C ARG A 286 -19.05 -1.02 -13.05
N ALA A 287 -18.29 -1.26 -14.13
CA ALA A 287 -16.84 -1.17 -14.11
C ALA A 287 -16.32 0.19 -13.59
N ALA A 288 -16.91 1.29 -14.06
CA ALA A 288 -16.53 2.62 -13.64
C ALA A 288 -16.75 2.87 -12.13
N GLU A 289 -17.83 2.33 -11.55
CA GLU A 289 -18.12 2.39 -10.12
C GLU A 289 -17.14 1.52 -9.30
N LEU A 290 -16.95 0.27 -9.73
CA LEU A 290 -16.12 -0.70 -9.02
C LEU A 290 -14.64 -0.34 -9.02
N LEU A 291 -14.13 0.22 -10.13
CA LEU A 291 -12.75 0.67 -10.26
C LEU A 291 -12.54 2.11 -9.77
N HIS A 292 -13.58 2.77 -9.26
CA HIS A 292 -13.44 4.13 -8.77
C HIS A 292 -12.59 4.22 -7.51
N VAL A 293 -11.60 5.10 -7.55
CA VAL A 293 -10.82 5.55 -6.39
C VAL A 293 -10.66 7.07 -6.51
N ASP A 294 -11.01 7.79 -5.46
CA ASP A 294 -10.91 9.24 -5.44
C ASP A 294 -9.48 9.71 -5.77
N GLY A 295 -9.37 10.66 -6.70
CA GLY A 295 -8.08 11.16 -7.16
C GLY A 295 -7.35 10.25 -8.17
N PHE A 296 -7.77 9.01 -8.40
CA PHE A 296 -7.20 8.14 -9.44
C PHE A 296 -7.91 8.35 -10.76
N ARG A 297 -7.16 8.60 -11.83
CA ARG A 297 -7.70 8.77 -13.20
C ARG A 297 -7.55 7.44 -13.94
N LEU A 298 -8.69 6.82 -14.23
CA LEU A 298 -8.72 5.59 -15.04
C LEU A 298 -8.33 5.91 -16.49
N GLY A 299 -7.45 5.08 -17.06
CA GLY A 299 -7.13 5.12 -18.49
C GLY A 299 -8.29 4.60 -19.35
N PRO A 300 -8.24 4.81 -20.66
CA PRO A 300 -9.32 4.41 -21.59
C PRO A 300 -9.49 2.88 -21.72
N GLU A 301 -8.46 2.11 -21.35
CA GLU A 301 -8.46 0.65 -21.40
C GLU A 301 -8.91 -0.01 -20.08
N ALA A 302 -9.17 0.81 -19.04
CA ALA A 302 -9.63 0.29 -17.76
C ALA A 302 -11.05 -0.28 -17.90
N GLY A 303 -11.26 -1.49 -17.37
CA GLY A 303 -12.55 -2.14 -17.47
C GLY A 303 -12.62 -3.49 -16.80
N ILE A 304 -13.80 -4.11 -16.91
CA ILE A 304 -14.09 -5.45 -16.40
C ILE A 304 -14.66 -6.28 -17.53
N ARG A 305 -14.06 -7.44 -17.77
CA ARG A 305 -14.56 -8.44 -18.72
C ARG A 305 -15.01 -9.69 -17.97
N VAL A 306 -16.15 -10.21 -18.33
CA VAL A 306 -16.69 -11.43 -17.74
C VAL A 306 -16.89 -12.49 -18.81
N THR A 307 -16.40 -13.71 -18.53
CA THR A 307 -16.66 -14.91 -19.33
C THR A 307 -17.37 -15.92 -18.42
N MET A 308 -18.54 -16.38 -18.86
CA MET A 308 -19.38 -17.28 -18.10
C MET A 308 -19.43 -18.64 -18.76
N HIS A 309 -19.23 -19.68 -17.97
CA HIS A 309 -19.48 -21.06 -18.36
C HIS A 309 -20.59 -21.62 -17.48
N ARG A 310 -21.74 -21.85 -18.08
CA ARG A 310 -22.80 -22.60 -17.39
C ARG A 310 -22.42 -24.07 -17.46
N ASP A 311 -22.05 -24.63 -16.33
CA ASP A 311 -21.91 -26.06 -16.19
C ASP A 311 -23.29 -26.63 -15.82
N HIS A 312 -23.80 -27.54 -16.64
CA HIS A 312 -25.04 -28.24 -16.35
C HIS A 312 -24.81 -29.47 -15.46
N ALA A 313 -23.71 -29.47 -14.67
CA ALA A 313 -23.45 -30.53 -13.72
C ALA A 313 -24.62 -30.62 -12.72
N THR A 314 -25.26 -31.74 -12.71
CA THR A 314 -26.42 -32.02 -11.83
C THR A 314 -26.01 -32.42 -10.42
N SER A 315 -24.70 -32.61 -10.20
CA SER A 315 -24.17 -33.03 -8.90
C SER A 315 -23.71 -31.80 -8.07
N PRO A 316 -24.10 -31.73 -6.79
CA PRO A 316 -23.63 -30.66 -5.92
C PRO A 316 -22.13 -30.73 -5.73
N ALA A 317 -21.46 -29.58 -5.62
CA ALA A 317 -20.08 -29.49 -5.15
C ALA A 317 -20.04 -29.83 -3.63
N ARG A 318 -18.97 -30.50 -3.19
CA ARG A 318 -18.83 -30.92 -1.79
C ARG A 318 -17.65 -30.24 -1.12
N GLY A 319 -17.89 -29.64 0.03
CA GLY A 319 -16.84 -29.07 0.85
C GLY A 319 -17.24 -29.03 2.31
N ARG A 320 -16.31 -29.32 3.22
CA ARG A 320 -16.51 -29.34 4.69
C ARG A 320 -17.74 -30.12 5.14
N GLY A 321 -18.06 -31.25 4.48
CA GLY A 321 -19.25 -32.04 4.78
C GLY A 321 -20.58 -31.46 4.30
N MET A 322 -20.55 -30.37 3.54
CA MET A 322 -21.72 -29.71 2.97
C MET A 322 -21.80 -29.94 1.46
N ASP A 323 -23.02 -30.01 0.95
CA ASP A 323 -23.31 -29.98 -0.47
C ASP A 323 -23.60 -28.52 -0.87
N LEU A 324 -22.82 -27.99 -1.82
CA LEU A 324 -22.92 -26.62 -2.32
C LEU A 324 -23.52 -26.64 -3.73
N GLN A 325 -24.52 -25.82 -3.97
CA GLN A 325 -25.13 -25.65 -5.30
C GLN A 325 -24.36 -24.56 -6.05
N LEU A 326 -23.36 -24.95 -6.85
CA LEU A 326 -22.48 -24.07 -7.60
C LEU A 326 -22.48 -24.47 -9.09
N PRO A 327 -23.62 -24.27 -9.80
CA PRO A 327 -23.77 -24.72 -11.18
C PRO A 327 -23.03 -23.84 -12.20
N HIS A 328 -22.52 -22.69 -11.79
CA HIS A 328 -21.94 -21.73 -12.72
C HIS A 328 -20.46 -21.50 -12.42
N ARG A 329 -19.63 -21.50 -13.45
CA ARG A 329 -18.25 -21.03 -13.41
C ARG A 329 -18.16 -19.67 -14.11
N VAL A 330 -17.66 -18.68 -13.43
CA VAL A 330 -17.42 -17.33 -13.96
C VAL A 330 -15.94 -16.99 -13.91
N ARG A 331 -15.45 -16.38 -14.98
CA ARG A 331 -14.12 -15.77 -15.02
C ARG A 331 -14.27 -14.28 -15.22
N VAL A 332 -13.64 -13.52 -14.36
CA VAL A 332 -13.65 -12.05 -14.41
C VAL A 332 -12.23 -11.56 -14.55
N GLU A 333 -11.99 -10.77 -15.58
CA GLU A 333 -10.73 -10.03 -15.78
C GLU A 333 -11.00 -8.56 -15.45
N LEU A 334 -10.22 -8.03 -14.51
CA LEU A 334 -10.18 -6.61 -14.20
C LEU A 334 -8.88 -6.05 -14.76
N THR A 335 -8.94 -4.93 -15.46
CA THR A 335 -7.76 -4.32 -16.08
C THR A 335 -7.74 -2.80 -15.93
N LEU A 336 -6.53 -2.24 -15.78
CA LEU A 336 -6.25 -0.81 -15.90
C LEU A 336 -5.55 -0.49 -17.24
N GLY A 337 -5.37 -1.48 -18.10
CA GLY A 337 -4.59 -1.49 -19.32
C GLY A 337 -3.57 -2.63 -19.33
N GLY A 338 -2.70 -2.69 -20.34
CA GLY A 338 -1.62 -3.66 -20.40
C GLY A 338 -0.49 -3.35 -19.40
N HIS A 339 0.58 -4.13 -19.47
CA HIS A 339 1.75 -3.95 -18.58
C HIS A 339 2.40 -2.56 -18.68
N GLU A 340 2.25 -1.87 -19.83
CA GLU A 340 2.69 -0.49 -20.04
C GLU A 340 1.94 0.51 -19.15
N ALA A 341 0.75 0.19 -18.67
CA ALA A 341 -0.02 1.04 -17.75
C ALA A 341 0.56 1.08 -16.32
N LYS A 342 1.55 0.22 -15.98
CA LYS A 342 2.11 0.09 -14.63
C LYS A 342 2.62 1.42 -14.06
N ALA A 343 3.45 2.14 -14.82
CA ALA A 343 4.03 3.41 -14.36
C ALA A 343 2.96 4.48 -14.14
N ALA A 344 1.99 4.58 -15.06
CA ALA A 344 0.86 5.49 -14.94
C ALA A 344 -0.02 5.12 -13.73
N SER A 345 -0.34 3.84 -13.53
CA SER A 345 -1.13 3.37 -12.39
C SER A 345 -0.43 3.65 -11.05
N TYR A 346 0.89 3.54 -10.99
CA TYR A 346 1.65 3.91 -9.80
C TYR A 346 1.52 5.42 -9.51
N ALA A 347 1.75 6.27 -10.50
CA ALA A 347 1.61 7.71 -10.35
C ALA A 347 0.19 8.12 -9.92
N GLU A 348 -0.84 7.49 -10.50
CA GLU A 348 -2.23 7.74 -10.11
C GLU A 348 -2.55 7.24 -8.70
N SER A 349 -1.95 6.13 -8.22
CA SER A 349 -2.09 5.68 -6.84
C SER A 349 -1.49 6.68 -5.85
N VAL A 350 -0.30 7.21 -6.11
CA VAL A 350 0.33 8.28 -5.30
C VAL A 350 -0.53 9.56 -5.32
N ARG A 351 -1.05 9.90 -6.50
CA ARG A 351 -1.96 11.04 -6.67
C ARG A 351 -3.26 10.87 -5.86
N ALA A 352 -3.82 9.67 -5.85
CA ALA A 352 -5.01 9.34 -5.05
C ALA A 352 -4.72 9.42 -3.55
N ALA A 353 -3.56 8.95 -3.09
CA ALA A 353 -3.12 9.07 -1.70
C ALA A 353 -2.99 10.54 -1.26
N MET A 354 -2.43 11.40 -2.11
CA MET A 354 -2.38 12.85 -1.85
C MET A 354 -3.77 13.47 -1.85
N THR A 355 -4.66 13.04 -2.73
CA THR A 355 -6.06 13.51 -2.77
C THR A 355 -6.81 13.13 -1.49
N ASP A 356 -6.61 11.91 -0.98
CA ASP A 356 -7.19 11.47 0.30
C ASP A 356 -6.67 12.33 1.46
N LEU A 357 -5.34 12.60 1.53
CA LEU A 357 -4.77 13.50 2.53
C LEU A 357 -5.45 14.88 2.51
N VAL A 358 -5.54 15.51 1.35
CA VAL A 358 -6.18 16.83 1.17
C VAL A 358 -7.65 16.79 1.59
N GLY A 359 -8.38 15.74 1.19
CA GLY A 359 -9.78 15.54 1.58
C GLY A 359 -9.94 15.42 3.11
N ARG A 360 -9.05 14.66 3.78
CA ARG A 360 -9.10 14.54 5.25
C ARG A 360 -8.73 15.83 5.98
N ILE A 361 -7.84 16.64 5.40
CA ILE A 361 -7.53 17.98 5.96
C ILE A 361 -8.77 18.87 5.89
N ALA A 362 -9.53 18.81 4.80
CA ALA A 362 -10.72 19.65 4.61
C ALA A 362 -11.94 19.17 5.40
N ASP A 363 -12.23 17.87 5.35
CA ASP A 363 -13.51 17.31 5.81
C ASP A 363 -13.38 16.52 7.13
N GLY A 364 -12.15 16.24 7.59
CA GLY A 364 -11.88 15.38 8.74
C GLY A 364 -11.97 13.89 8.39
N GLY A 365 -11.91 13.07 9.42
CA GLY A 365 -11.96 11.60 9.32
C GLY A 365 -10.59 10.95 9.09
N ALA A 366 -10.57 9.63 9.06
CA ALA A 366 -9.35 8.85 8.87
C ALA A 366 -9.05 8.64 7.38
N PRO A 367 -7.79 8.79 6.95
CA PRO A 367 -7.36 8.41 5.60
C PRO A 367 -7.49 6.89 5.37
N ALA A 368 -7.58 6.49 4.10
CA ALA A 368 -7.57 5.08 3.73
C ALA A 368 -6.24 4.38 4.07
N SER A 369 -5.15 5.14 4.09
CA SER A 369 -3.80 4.70 4.51
C SER A 369 -3.23 5.67 5.54
N GLY A 370 -3.84 5.69 6.72
CA GLY A 370 -3.44 6.59 7.79
C GLY A 370 -2.33 6.04 8.69
N VAL A 371 -2.06 6.77 9.76
CA VAL A 371 -1.04 6.39 10.75
C VAL A 371 -1.34 5.05 11.42
N ARG A 372 -2.61 4.65 11.56
CA ARG A 372 -2.99 3.37 12.18
C ARG A 372 -2.71 2.19 11.27
N GLU A 373 -3.02 2.30 9.97
CA GLU A 373 -2.70 1.31 8.95
C GLU A 373 -1.19 1.15 8.80
N GLY A 374 -0.45 2.25 8.72
CA GLY A 374 1.01 2.23 8.71
C GLY A 374 1.61 1.56 9.95
N ALA A 375 1.06 1.85 11.15
CA ALA A 375 1.52 1.22 12.39
C ALA A 375 1.17 -0.28 12.44
N ALA A 376 0.03 -0.70 11.89
CA ALA A 376 -0.37 -2.10 11.80
C ALA A 376 0.56 -2.89 10.86
N ALA A 377 0.90 -2.34 9.70
CA ALA A 377 1.85 -2.94 8.77
C ALA A 377 3.25 -3.08 9.39
N VAL A 378 3.75 -2.02 10.05
CA VAL A 378 5.04 -2.06 10.77
C VAL A 378 5.00 -3.05 11.92
N ARG A 379 3.87 -3.23 12.64
CA ARG A 379 3.73 -4.23 13.71
C ARG A 379 4.02 -5.64 13.19
N VAL A 380 3.45 -6.01 12.06
CA VAL A 380 3.66 -7.33 11.44
C VAL A 380 5.10 -7.46 10.96
N ALA A 381 5.61 -6.46 10.24
CA ALA A 381 6.94 -6.47 9.65
C ALA A 381 8.07 -6.54 10.71
N ASP A 382 7.97 -5.74 11.77
CA ASP A 382 8.92 -5.75 12.90
C ASP A 382 8.88 -7.09 13.65
N ALA A 383 7.70 -7.66 13.88
CA ALA A 383 7.56 -8.97 14.49
C ALA A 383 8.09 -10.11 13.59
N ALA A 384 7.83 -10.07 12.27
CA ALA A 384 8.39 -11.01 11.31
C ALA A 384 9.92 -10.97 11.31
N THR A 385 10.50 -9.77 11.32
CA THR A 385 11.96 -9.58 11.42
C THR A 385 12.52 -10.17 12.73
N ARG A 386 11.83 -9.99 13.87
CA ARG A 386 12.24 -10.63 15.13
C ARG A 386 12.09 -12.15 15.09
N ALA A 387 11.02 -12.67 14.49
CA ALA A 387 10.78 -14.11 14.36
C ALA A 387 11.92 -14.82 13.62
N THR A 388 12.49 -14.20 12.56
CA THR A 388 13.66 -14.76 11.85
C THR A 388 14.89 -14.92 12.74
N ARG A 389 15.07 -14.02 13.72
CA ARG A 389 16.22 -14.04 14.63
C ARG A 389 16.05 -15.03 15.78
N HIS A 390 14.81 -15.16 16.28
CA HIS A 390 14.51 -15.99 17.45
C HIS A 390 14.14 -17.42 17.07
N GLY A 391 13.83 -17.70 15.82
CA GLY A 391 13.38 -19.02 15.35
C GLY A 391 12.05 -19.47 15.95
N ARG A 392 11.20 -18.54 16.37
CA ARG A 392 9.90 -18.81 16.99
C ARG A 392 8.83 -17.85 16.51
N SER A 393 7.57 -18.26 16.67
CA SER A 393 6.40 -17.43 16.40
C SER A 393 6.35 -16.22 17.36
N GLU A 394 5.96 -15.06 16.83
CA GLU A 394 5.71 -13.83 17.57
C GLU A 394 4.19 -13.57 17.64
N SER A 395 3.68 -13.31 18.86
CA SER A 395 2.29 -12.87 19.04
C SER A 395 2.16 -11.40 18.70
N LEU A 396 1.09 -11.08 17.99
CA LEU A 396 0.72 -9.70 17.62
C LEU A 396 -0.48 -9.19 18.44
N SER A 397 -1.01 -10.01 19.37
CA SER A 397 -2.07 -9.56 20.26
C SER A 397 -1.62 -8.33 21.02
N VAL A 398 -2.39 -7.26 20.93
CA VAL A 398 -2.23 -6.10 21.78
C VAL A 398 -2.67 -6.54 23.16
N SER A 399 -1.72 -6.75 24.10
CA SER A 399 -2.11 -6.86 25.50
C SER A 399 -2.93 -5.62 25.85
N PRO A 400 -4.15 -5.74 26.38
CA PRO A 400 -4.89 -4.58 26.83
C PRO A 400 -3.98 -3.81 27.78
N VAL A 401 -3.73 -2.54 27.46
CA VAL A 401 -3.05 -1.63 28.39
C VAL A 401 -3.91 -1.63 29.64
N PRO A 402 -3.38 -1.96 30.83
CA PRO A 402 -4.13 -1.80 32.05
C PRO A 402 -4.55 -0.33 32.12
N VAL A 403 -5.86 -0.09 32.10
CA VAL A 403 -6.41 1.24 32.38
C VAL A 403 -6.01 1.57 33.81
N PRO A 404 -5.36 2.72 34.07
CA PRO A 404 -4.93 3.12 35.42
C PRO A 404 -6.10 3.36 36.37
#